data_99d43b89dbdf8f79cf7bfad589082eb3
#
_entry.id   99d43b89dbdf8f79cf7bfad589082eb3
#
_cell.length_a   1.000
_cell.length_b   1.000
_cell.length_c   1.000
_cell.angle_alpha   90.00
_cell.angle_beta   90.00
_cell.angle_gamma   90.00
#
_symmetry.space_group_name_H-M   'P 1'
#
loop_
_entity.id
_entity.type
_entity.pdbx_description
1 polymer ?
#
loop_
_entity_poly.entity_id
_entity_poly.type
_entity_poly.pdbx_seq_one_letter_code
_entity_poly.pdbx_strand_id
1 'polypeptide(L)'
;LPYCLFYKYFLFYLQISIKKLFIKASKTITIVYKYIFNQGGNENMFKIAAKRMLNENVVMMDVEAPLIAKKAKAGQFIIFRLDEYGERIPLTVAGTDKEKGTVTIIFQMAGEGTFLLGQQKEGDYILDFVGPLGRPSELEGYKRACVIGGGVGNAIAWPSAKALYAQGTKTDIIAGFRNKDIVILEDEMKACCDNLYLTTDDGSYGEKGFVTDKLRSLIEAGNNYDLVIAIGPVIMMKLIAQITKEYNIKTLVSLNPIMIDGTGMCGGCRVEVDNQVKFACVDGPEFDGHEVNFDVLMSRNSFYKSTERERDHDCRMQNEAKALETAATM
;
A
#
# COMPACT_ATOMS: atom_id res chain seq x y z
N LEU A 1 -20.29 7.68 66.81
CA LEU A 1 -19.21 7.06 65.98
C LEU A 1 -19.64 5.90 65.10
N PRO A 2 -20.83 5.22 65.25
CA PRO A 2 -21.18 4.13 64.31
C PRO A 2 -21.78 4.59 62.94
N TYR A 3 -22.33 5.80 62.86
CA TYR A 3 -23.00 6.29 61.64
C TYR A 3 -22.06 6.61 60.47
N CYS A 4 -20.81 6.92 60.74
CA CYS A 4 -19.84 7.30 59.69
C CYS A 4 -19.30 6.10 58.90
N LEU A 5 -19.24 4.90 59.50
CA LEU A 5 -18.83 3.67 58.83
C LEU A 5 -19.94 3.14 57.89
N PHE A 6 -21.19 3.23 58.35
CA PHE A 6 -22.35 2.76 57.56
C PHE A 6 -22.53 3.60 56.28
N TYR A 7 -22.29 4.90 56.33
CA TYR A 7 -22.39 5.81 55.21
C TYR A 7 -21.27 5.57 54.17
N LYS A 8 -20.04 5.25 54.60
CA LYS A 8 -18.93 4.88 53.70
C LYS A 8 -19.18 3.54 52.99
N TYR A 9 -19.70 2.54 53.71
CA TYR A 9 -20.05 1.25 53.09
C TYR A 9 -21.22 1.39 52.13
N PHE A 10 -22.24 2.17 52.45
CA PHE A 10 -23.38 2.42 51.56
C PHE A 10 -22.94 3.14 50.28
N LEU A 11 -22.11 4.18 50.33
CA LEU A 11 -21.56 4.87 49.17
C LEU A 11 -20.65 3.96 48.34
N PHE A 12 -19.87 3.12 48.95
CA PHE A 12 -19.01 2.16 48.23
C PHE A 12 -19.84 1.08 47.48
N TYR A 13 -20.89 0.55 48.13
CA TYR A 13 -21.82 -0.38 47.47
C TYR A 13 -22.63 0.30 46.35
N LEU A 14 -23.02 1.54 46.54
CA LEU A 14 -23.73 2.32 45.55
C LEU A 14 -22.81 2.57 44.29
N GLN A 15 -21.55 2.91 44.52
CA GLN A 15 -20.56 3.08 43.43
C GLN A 15 -20.28 1.77 42.66
N ILE A 16 -20.20 0.65 43.35
CA ILE A 16 -20.01 -0.67 42.70
C ILE A 16 -21.25 -1.04 41.91
N SER A 17 -22.46 -0.80 42.46
CA SER A 17 -23.72 -1.08 41.75
C SER A 17 -23.91 -0.19 40.52
N ILE A 18 -23.57 1.08 40.62
CA ILE A 18 -23.62 2.03 39.50
C ILE A 18 -22.58 1.62 38.42
N LYS A 19 -21.34 1.27 38.79
CA LYS A 19 -20.34 0.76 37.83
C LYS A 19 -20.81 -0.52 37.16
N LYS A 20 -21.40 -1.49 37.91
CA LYS A 20 -21.95 -2.72 37.28
C LYS A 20 -23.13 -2.43 36.34
N LEU A 21 -23.97 -1.46 36.68
CA LEU A 21 -25.10 -1.03 35.85
C LEU A 21 -24.59 -0.35 34.55
N PHE A 22 -23.57 0.51 34.66
CA PHE A 22 -22.94 1.16 33.48
C PHE A 22 -22.23 0.14 32.60
N ILE A 23 -21.49 -0.84 33.14
CA ILE A 23 -20.85 -1.89 32.39
C ILE A 23 -21.90 -2.79 31.68
N LYS A 24 -23.02 -3.09 32.37
CA LYS A 24 -24.10 -3.88 31.80
C LYS A 24 -24.87 -3.10 30.73
N ALA A 25 -25.13 -1.83 30.94
CA ALA A 25 -25.74 -0.93 29.97
C ALA A 25 -24.82 -0.73 28.73
N SER A 26 -23.53 -0.54 28.93
CA SER A 26 -22.54 -0.46 27.85
C SER A 26 -22.50 -1.73 27.01
N LYS A 27 -22.44 -2.91 27.65
CA LYS A 27 -22.50 -4.20 26.92
C LYS A 27 -23.83 -4.39 26.17
N THR A 28 -24.94 -3.99 26.78
CA THR A 28 -26.26 -4.09 26.14
C THR A 28 -26.39 -3.10 24.99
N ILE A 29 -25.90 -1.88 25.15
CA ILE A 29 -25.84 -0.86 24.08
C ILE A 29 -24.93 -1.36 22.94
N THR A 30 -23.77 -1.94 23.23
CA THR A 30 -22.88 -2.51 22.22
C THR A 30 -23.52 -3.70 21.51
N ILE A 31 -24.27 -4.57 22.22
CA ILE A 31 -25.00 -5.69 21.62
C ILE A 31 -26.16 -5.17 20.78
N VAL A 32 -26.93 -4.21 21.26
CA VAL A 32 -28.03 -3.59 20.52
C VAL A 32 -27.50 -2.81 19.32
N TYR A 33 -26.40 -2.09 19.45
CA TYR A 33 -25.73 -1.43 18.34
C TYR A 33 -25.25 -2.44 17.28
N LYS A 34 -24.58 -3.53 17.72
CA LYS A 34 -24.22 -4.64 16.83
C LYS A 34 -25.45 -5.28 16.18
N TYR A 35 -26.55 -5.46 16.91
CA TYR A 35 -27.76 -6.08 16.41
C TYR A 35 -28.52 -5.17 15.42
N ILE A 36 -28.62 -3.87 15.69
CA ILE A 36 -29.26 -2.88 14.81
C ILE A 36 -28.41 -2.65 13.55
N PHE A 37 -27.08 -2.56 13.68
CA PHE A 37 -26.19 -2.37 12.54
C PHE A 37 -25.90 -3.66 11.77
N ASN A 38 -26.03 -4.86 12.36
CA ASN A 38 -25.98 -6.13 11.62
C ASN A 38 -27.29 -6.50 10.92
N GLN A 39 -28.40 -5.79 11.18
CA GLN A 39 -29.65 -5.96 10.41
C GLN A 39 -29.71 -5.04 9.17
N GLY A 40 -28.90 -3.96 9.14
CA GLY A 40 -28.58 -3.24 7.93
C GLY A 40 -27.38 -3.93 7.30
N GLY A 41 -27.62 -4.81 6.33
CA GLY A 41 -26.59 -5.65 5.72
C GLY A 41 -25.33 -4.86 5.33
N ASN A 42 -24.24 -5.58 5.08
CA ASN A 42 -22.92 -5.14 4.60
C ASN A 42 -22.96 -4.25 3.33
N GLU A 43 -24.04 -3.53 3.07
CA GLU A 43 -24.27 -2.73 1.86
C GLU A 43 -23.25 -1.59 1.66
N ASN A 44 -22.52 -1.23 2.72
CA ASN A 44 -21.48 -0.18 2.67
C ASN A 44 -20.06 -0.71 2.85
N MET A 45 -19.84 -2.02 2.93
CA MET A 45 -18.52 -2.62 3.09
C MET A 45 -18.08 -3.30 1.80
N PHE A 46 -16.74 -3.39 1.63
CA PHE A 46 -16.13 -3.91 0.41
C PHE A 46 -15.66 -5.36 0.64
N LYS A 47 -16.26 -6.30 -0.09
CA LYS A 47 -15.98 -7.72 0.06
C LYS A 47 -14.66 -8.10 -0.62
N ILE A 48 -13.87 -8.94 0.03
CA ILE A 48 -12.68 -9.59 -0.55
C ILE A 48 -13.18 -10.76 -1.40
N ALA A 49 -13.06 -10.64 -2.72
CA ALA A 49 -13.51 -11.64 -3.68
C ALA A 49 -12.50 -12.77 -3.89
N ALA A 50 -11.20 -12.44 -3.81
CA ALA A 50 -10.13 -13.42 -3.93
C ALA A 50 -8.88 -12.96 -3.17
N LYS A 51 -8.05 -13.93 -2.74
CA LYS A 51 -6.78 -13.69 -2.07
C LYS A 51 -5.73 -14.68 -2.52
N ARG A 52 -4.52 -14.19 -2.83
CA ARG A 52 -3.35 -15.02 -3.17
C ARG A 52 -2.11 -14.48 -2.44
N MET A 53 -1.38 -15.37 -1.79
CA MET A 53 -0.04 -15.03 -1.28
C MET A 53 0.95 -15.09 -2.44
N LEU A 54 1.71 -14.03 -2.65
CA LEU A 54 2.78 -13.99 -3.67
C LEU A 54 4.11 -14.46 -3.08
N ASN A 55 4.32 -14.20 -1.80
CA ASN A 55 5.37 -14.78 -0.94
C ASN A 55 4.92 -14.70 0.53
N GLU A 56 5.79 -14.99 1.48
CA GLU A 56 5.43 -15.00 2.92
C GLU A 56 4.87 -13.65 3.43
N ASN A 57 5.24 -12.54 2.80
CA ASN A 57 4.90 -11.19 3.28
C ASN A 57 4.13 -10.32 2.26
N VAL A 58 3.90 -10.80 1.05
CA VAL A 58 3.22 -10.04 0.00
C VAL A 58 1.93 -10.73 -0.41
N VAL A 59 0.86 -9.98 -0.36
CA VAL A 59 -0.51 -10.45 -0.63
C VAL A 59 -1.06 -9.73 -1.86
N MET A 60 -1.74 -10.49 -2.72
CA MET A 60 -2.63 -9.98 -3.77
C MET A 60 -4.07 -10.24 -3.35
N MET A 61 -4.92 -9.23 -3.44
CA MET A 61 -6.35 -9.31 -3.15
C MET A 61 -7.17 -8.67 -4.27
N ASP A 62 -8.28 -9.30 -4.61
CA ASP A 62 -9.35 -8.71 -5.42
C ASP A 62 -10.50 -8.29 -4.51
N VAL A 63 -10.86 -7.01 -4.57
CA VAL A 63 -11.91 -6.40 -3.73
C VAL A 63 -13.07 -5.98 -4.62
N GLU A 64 -14.30 -6.34 -4.24
CA GLU A 64 -15.52 -5.94 -4.95
C GLU A 64 -15.75 -4.43 -4.79
N ALA A 65 -15.46 -3.66 -5.84
CA ALA A 65 -15.57 -2.20 -5.88
C ALA A 65 -15.91 -1.73 -7.32
N PRO A 66 -17.11 -2.01 -7.84
CA PRO A 66 -17.45 -1.85 -9.26
C PRO A 66 -17.33 -0.41 -9.77
N LEU A 67 -17.61 0.58 -8.93
CA LEU A 67 -17.48 2.00 -9.31
C LEU A 67 -16.02 2.41 -9.50
N ILE A 68 -15.12 1.86 -8.69
CA ILE A 68 -13.68 2.09 -8.80
C ILE A 68 -13.12 1.29 -9.98
N ALA A 69 -13.47 0.01 -10.10
CA ALA A 69 -13.03 -0.87 -11.18
C ALA A 69 -13.33 -0.30 -12.57
N LYS A 70 -14.48 0.37 -12.72
CA LYS A 70 -14.90 1.00 -13.98
C LYS A 70 -14.03 2.20 -14.36
N LYS A 71 -13.49 2.95 -13.39
CA LYS A 71 -12.86 4.26 -13.60
C LYS A 71 -11.35 4.28 -13.41
N ALA A 72 -10.81 3.38 -12.60
CA ALA A 72 -9.40 3.39 -12.25
C ALA A 72 -8.50 3.14 -13.47
N LYS A 73 -7.36 3.83 -13.48
CA LYS A 73 -6.30 3.76 -14.49
C LYS A 73 -4.96 3.50 -13.81
N ALA A 74 -3.95 3.10 -14.58
CA ALA A 74 -2.58 2.94 -14.10
C ALA A 74 -2.08 4.21 -13.37
N GLY A 75 -1.26 4.04 -12.33
CA GLY A 75 -0.74 5.11 -11.48
C GLY A 75 -1.70 5.60 -10.39
N GLN A 76 -2.99 5.26 -10.46
CA GLN A 76 -3.95 5.62 -9.41
C GLN A 76 -3.93 4.62 -8.25
N PHE A 77 -4.46 5.06 -7.11
CA PHE A 77 -4.48 4.29 -5.88
C PHE A 77 -5.85 4.36 -5.20
N ILE A 78 -6.03 3.55 -4.19
CA ILE A 78 -7.16 3.61 -3.24
C ILE A 78 -6.62 3.89 -1.84
N ILE A 79 -7.47 4.33 -0.94
CA ILE A 79 -7.24 4.31 0.49
C ILE A 79 -8.20 3.32 1.11
N PHE A 80 -7.68 2.34 1.83
CA PHE A 80 -8.50 1.44 2.63
C PHE A 80 -8.42 1.76 4.11
N ARG A 81 -9.45 1.36 4.83
CA ARG A 81 -9.49 1.27 6.29
C ARG A 81 -10.22 -0.02 6.64
N LEU A 82 -9.57 -0.89 7.41
CA LEU A 82 -10.08 -2.24 7.64
C LEU A 82 -11.32 -2.24 8.53
N ASP A 83 -11.27 -1.50 9.64
CA ASP A 83 -12.33 -1.39 10.64
C ASP A 83 -12.39 0.03 11.26
N GLU A 84 -13.22 0.23 12.27
CA GLU A 84 -13.42 1.54 12.92
C GLU A 84 -12.15 2.07 13.61
N TYR A 85 -11.23 1.20 13.98
CA TYR A 85 -9.98 1.52 14.66
C TYR A 85 -8.78 1.53 13.73
N GLY A 86 -8.98 1.02 12.49
CA GLY A 86 -7.95 0.86 11.49
C GLY A 86 -7.40 2.18 10.96
N GLU A 87 -6.14 2.16 10.58
CA GLU A 87 -5.48 3.27 9.89
C GLU A 87 -5.98 3.37 8.45
N ARG A 88 -5.91 4.57 7.89
CA ARG A 88 -6.16 4.82 6.48
C ARG A 88 -4.86 4.67 5.71
N ILE A 89 -4.78 3.66 4.84
CA ILE A 89 -3.55 3.28 4.14
C ILE A 89 -3.76 3.34 2.63
N PRO A 90 -2.90 4.08 1.89
CA PRO A 90 -2.94 4.11 0.43
C PRO A 90 -2.34 2.85 -0.16
N LEU A 91 -3.03 2.25 -1.13
CA LEU A 91 -2.53 1.14 -1.93
C LEU A 91 -2.79 1.38 -3.42
N THR A 92 -1.79 1.15 -4.24
CA THR A 92 -1.92 1.31 -5.69
C THR A 92 -2.90 0.29 -6.27
N VAL A 93 -3.69 0.73 -7.25
CA VAL A 93 -4.53 -0.15 -8.04
C VAL A 93 -3.63 -0.95 -8.99
N ALA A 94 -3.39 -2.22 -8.65
CA ALA A 94 -2.57 -3.14 -9.44
C ALA A 94 -3.32 -3.68 -10.68
N GLY A 95 -4.64 -3.69 -10.64
CA GLY A 95 -5.49 -4.13 -11.74
C GLY A 95 -6.96 -3.88 -11.49
N THR A 96 -7.75 -4.05 -12.55
CA THR A 96 -9.22 -4.01 -12.46
C THR A 96 -9.83 -5.04 -13.38
N ASP A 97 -10.87 -5.71 -12.92
CA ASP A 97 -11.77 -6.50 -13.74
C ASP A 97 -13.13 -5.80 -13.78
N LYS A 98 -13.45 -5.20 -14.93
CA LYS A 98 -14.67 -4.39 -15.08
C LYS A 98 -15.94 -5.26 -15.15
N GLU A 99 -15.81 -6.51 -15.60
CA GLU A 99 -16.94 -7.46 -15.70
C GLU A 99 -17.31 -8.00 -14.32
N LYS A 100 -16.30 -8.38 -13.53
CA LYS A 100 -16.50 -8.81 -12.14
C LYS A 100 -16.71 -7.65 -11.18
N GLY A 101 -16.36 -6.43 -11.58
CA GLY A 101 -16.42 -5.25 -10.72
C GLY A 101 -15.38 -5.27 -9.61
N THR A 102 -14.22 -5.91 -9.81
CA THR A 102 -13.18 -6.04 -8.80
C THR A 102 -11.98 -5.15 -9.08
N VAL A 103 -11.34 -4.73 -7.99
CA VAL A 103 -10.07 -4.00 -7.97
C VAL A 103 -9.01 -4.87 -7.32
N THR A 104 -7.90 -5.09 -8.03
CA THR A 104 -6.75 -5.82 -7.51
C THR A 104 -5.82 -4.87 -6.78
N ILE A 105 -5.48 -5.20 -5.54
CA ILE A 105 -4.44 -4.55 -4.74
C ILE A 105 -3.36 -5.56 -4.41
N ILE A 106 -2.09 -5.09 -4.38
CA ILE A 106 -0.93 -5.90 -3.98
C ILE A 106 -0.18 -5.10 -2.92
N PHE A 107 0.06 -5.73 -1.78
CA PHE A 107 0.68 -5.04 -0.66
C PHE A 107 1.59 -5.97 0.15
N GLN A 108 2.58 -5.37 0.78
CA GLN A 108 3.44 -6.04 1.75
C GLN A 108 2.87 -5.87 3.16
N MET A 109 2.84 -6.93 3.94
CA MET A 109 2.51 -6.91 5.37
C MET A 109 3.67 -6.29 6.17
N ALA A 110 3.83 -4.96 6.07
CA ALA A 110 4.98 -4.22 6.59
C ALA A 110 4.67 -3.36 7.83
N GLY A 111 3.41 -3.33 8.29
CA GLY A 111 2.95 -2.59 9.45
C GLY A 111 1.61 -3.13 9.92
N GLU A 112 1.13 -2.71 11.10
CA GLU A 112 -0.09 -3.22 11.75
C GLU A 112 -1.28 -3.31 10.79
N GLY A 113 -1.65 -2.21 10.12
CA GLY A 113 -2.84 -2.19 9.25
C GLY A 113 -2.73 -3.13 8.05
N THR A 114 -1.57 -3.21 7.39
CA THR A 114 -1.35 -4.14 6.28
C THR A 114 -1.19 -5.58 6.75
N PHE A 115 -0.66 -5.81 7.96
CA PHE A 115 -0.63 -7.13 8.57
C PHE A 115 -2.04 -7.64 8.85
N LEU A 116 -2.90 -6.83 9.49
CA LEU A 116 -4.29 -7.18 9.78
C LEU A 116 -5.12 -7.40 8.50
N LEU A 117 -4.92 -6.58 7.47
CA LEU A 117 -5.52 -6.81 6.15
C LEU A 117 -5.06 -8.14 5.56
N GLY A 118 -3.78 -8.46 5.69
CA GLY A 118 -3.20 -9.72 5.24
C GLY A 118 -3.76 -10.96 5.96
N GLN A 119 -4.34 -10.82 7.15
CA GLN A 119 -5.01 -11.93 7.87
C GLN A 119 -6.44 -12.18 7.39
N GLN A 120 -7.06 -11.22 6.68
CA GLN A 120 -8.42 -11.39 6.14
C GLN A 120 -8.46 -12.51 5.10
N LYS A 121 -9.63 -13.12 4.95
CA LYS A 121 -9.91 -14.24 4.04
C LYS A 121 -10.84 -13.81 2.92
N GLU A 122 -10.93 -14.64 1.90
CA GLU A 122 -12.01 -14.53 0.90
C GLU A 122 -13.37 -14.57 1.59
N GLY A 123 -14.25 -13.63 1.23
CA GLY A 123 -15.55 -13.44 1.83
C GLY A 123 -15.59 -12.45 2.99
N ASP A 124 -14.44 -12.09 3.59
CA ASP A 124 -14.36 -11.04 4.60
C ASP A 124 -14.52 -9.64 3.96
N TYR A 125 -14.67 -8.62 4.80
CA TYR A 125 -15.03 -7.28 4.37
C TYR A 125 -14.04 -6.23 4.87
N ILE A 126 -13.82 -5.20 4.04
CA ILE A 126 -13.07 -3.99 4.34
C ILE A 126 -14.08 -2.86 4.57
N LEU A 127 -13.94 -2.07 5.64
CA LEU A 127 -14.89 -1.03 6.00
C LEU A 127 -14.91 0.12 4.99
N ASP A 128 -13.75 0.70 4.67
CA ASP A 128 -13.62 1.75 3.67
C ASP A 128 -12.66 1.32 2.56
N PHE A 129 -13.06 1.62 1.31
CA PHE A 129 -12.24 1.41 0.13
C PHE A 129 -12.52 2.55 -0.86
N VAL A 130 -11.75 3.62 -0.72
CA VAL A 130 -12.03 4.91 -1.37
C VAL A 130 -11.12 5.11 -2.58
N GLY A 131 -11.68 5.41 -3.74
CA GLY A 131 -10.91 5.63 -4.96
C GLY A 131 -11.79 5.76 -6.21
N PRO A 132 -11.18 5.80 -7.41
CA PRO A 132 -9.75 5.94 -7.62
C PRO A 132 -9.26 7.32 -7.20
N LEU A 133 -8.09 7.38 -6.57
CA LEU A 133 -7.44 8.60 -6.12
C LEU A 133 -6.15 8.85 -6.91
N GLY A 134 -5.64 10.07 -6.85
CA GLY A 134 -4.46 10.48 -7.59
C GLY A 134 -4.70 10.68 -9.08
N ARG A 135 -3.68 11.18 -9.76
CA ARG A 135 -3.68 11.36 -11.21
C ARG A 135 -3.30 10.04 -11.90
N PRO A 136 -3.92 9.71 -13.03
CA PRO A 136 -3.44 8.61 -13.87
C PRO A 136 -2.03 8.89 -14.37
N SER A 137 -1.24 7.83 -14.56
CA SER A 137 0.08 7.93 -15.20
C SER A 137 -0.03 8.51 -16.61
N GLU A 138 0.89 9.42 -16.96
CA GLU A 138 0.99 10.00 -18.30
C GLU A 138 1.86 9.10 -19.18
N LEU A 139 1.24 8.13 -19.85
CA LEU A 139 1.94 7.06 -20.59
C LEU A 139 1.86 7.22 -22.11
N GLU A 140 1.18 8.23 -22.63
CA GLU A 140 0.94 8.38 -24.08
C GLU A 140 2.14 9.01 -24.80
N GLY A 141 2.36 8.62 -26.06
CA GLY A 141 3.32 9.26 -26.97
C GLY A 141 4.76 8.74 -26.88
N TYR A 142 5.06 7.78 -26.00
CA TYR A 142 6.39 7.20 -25.88
C TYR A 142 6.56 5.99 -26.81
N LYS A 143 7.73 5.91 -27.47
CA LYS A 143 8.07 4.79 -28.35
C LYS A 143 8.79 3.67 -27.61
N ARG A 144 9.62 4.03 -26.62
CA ARG A 144 10.37 3.08 -25.81
C ARG A 144 10.45 3.53 -24.35
N ALA A 145 10.03 2.65 -23.46
CA ALA A 145 10.04 2.91 -22.03
C ALA A 145 10.81 1.83 -21.25
N CYS A 146 11.41 2.23 -20.13
CA CYS A 146 11.95 1.32 -19.13
C CYS A 146 11.20 1.51 -17.81
N VAL A 147 10.56 0.44 -17.33
CA VAL A 147 9.82 0.44 -16.06
C VAL A 147 10.64 -0.30 -15.01
N ILE A 148 10.95 0.36 -13.91
CA ILE A 148 11.87 -0.13 -12.88
C ILE A 148 11.14 -0.25 -11.57
N GLY A 149 11.11 -1.48 -11.03
CA GLY A 149 10.53 -1.78 -9.72
C GLY A 149 11.58 -2.23 -8.71
N GLY A 150 11.40 -1.85 -7.44
CA GLY A 150 12.24 -2.33 -6.33
C GLY A 150 11.42 -3.02 -5.24
N GLY A 151 11.66 -4.31 -4.98
CA GLY A 151 10.91 -5.10 -4.00
C GLY A 151 9.40 -5.12 -4.33
N VAL A 152 8.54 -4.76 -3.37
CA VAL A 152 7.08 -4.64 -3.61
C VAL A 152 6.73 -3.56 -4.62
N GLY A 153 7.64 -2.60 -4.88
CA GLY A 153 7.48 -1.58 -5.93
C GLY A 153 7.26 -2.17 -7.33
N ASN A 154 7.68 -3.41 -7.57
CA ASN A 154 7.38 -4.13 -8.82
C ASN A 154 5.87 -4.33 -9.03
N ALA A 155 5.12 -4.58 -7.97
CA ALA A 155 3.66 -4.70 -8.03
C ALA A 155 2.98 -3.36 -8.37
N ILE A 156 3.60 -2.25 -8.00
CA ILE A 156 3.12 -0.89 -8.29
C ILE A 156 3.54 -0.45 -9.71
N ALA A 157 4.70 -0.87 -10.17
CA ALA A 157 5.24 -0.61 -11.51
C ALA A 157 4.53 -1.42 -12.61
N TRP A 158 4.08 -2.62 -12.28
CA TRP A 158 3.45 -3.54 -13.22
C TRP A 158 2.24 -2.96 -13.98
N PRO A 159 1.26 -2.26 -13.36
CA PRO A 159 0.15 -1.63 -14.09
C PRO A 159 0.60 -0.64 -15.17
N SER A 160 1.64 0.15 -14.90
CA SER A 160 2.18 1.11 -15.86
C SER A 160 2.91 0.41 -17.01
N ALA A 161 3.69 -0.64 -16.73
CA ALA A 161 4.31 -1.49 -17.74
C ALA A 161 3.26 -2.15 -18.66
N LYS A 162 2.22 -2.74 -18.06
CA LYS A 162 1.10 -3.34 -18.76
C LYS A 162 0.38 -2.34 -19.67
N ALA A 163 0.16 -1.12 -19.20
CA ALA A 163 -0.49 -0.07 -20.00
C ALA A 163 0.38 0.40 -21.16
N LEU A 164 1.68 0.61 -20.96
CA LEU A 164 2.64 0.94 -21.99
C LEU A 164 2.71 -0.16 -23.07
N TYR A 165 2.87 -1.40 -22.66
CA TYR A 165 2.95 -2.53 -23.58
C TYR A 165 1.67 -2.72 -24.39
N ALA A 166 0.50 -2.58 -23.76
CA ALA A 166 -0.80 -2.72 -24.40
C ALA A 166 -1.07 -1.66 -25.49
N GLN A 167 -0.47 -0.47 -25.38
CA GLN A 167 -0.58 0.58 -26.42
C GLN A 167 0.51 0.48 -27.50
N GLY A 168 1.39 -0.54 -27.45
CA GLY A 168 2.43 -0.78 -28.44
C GLY A 168 3.75 -0.05 -28.16
N THR A 169 3.94 0.54 -26.99
CA THR A 169 5.24 1.08 -26.56
C THR A 169 6.21 -0.06 -26.32
N LYS A 170 7.40 0.00 -26.91
CA LYS A 170 8.46 -0.97 -26.62
C LYS A 170 8.87 -0.84 -25.16
N THR A 171 8.59 -1.87 -24.37
CA THR A 171 8.67 -1.80 -22.91
C THR A 171 9.69 -2.79 -22.38
N ASP A 172 10.73 -2.27 -21.71
CA ASP A 172 11.67 -3.06 -20.94
C ASP A 172 11.32 -2.93 -19.45
N ILE A 173 11.41 -4.03 -18.68
CA ILE A 173 11.21 -4.02 -17.22
C ILE A 173 12.53 -4.40 -16.54
N ILE A 174 12.94 -3.62 -15.53
CA ILE A 174 14.01 -3.98 -14.60
C ILE A 174 13.37 -4.21 -13.25
N ALA A 175 13.36 -5.46 -12.78
CA ALA A 175 12.77 -5.85 -11.52
C ALA A 175 13.86 -6.23 -10.52
N GLY A 176 14.04 -5.39 -9.49
CA GLY A 176 15.05 -5.58 -8.45
C GLY A 176 14.48 -6.15 -7.17
N PHE A 177 15.22 -7.08 -6.57
CA PHE A 177 14.89 -7.70 -5.29
C PHE A 177 16.15 -7.89 -4.44
N ARG A 178 16.00 -8.11 -3.14
CA ARG A 178 17.16 -8.42 -2.28
C ARG A 178 17.69 -9.84 -2.52
N ASN A 179 16.78 -10.78 -2.69
CA ASN A 179 17.08 -12.20 -2.90
C ASN A 179 15.93 -12.88 -3.64
N LYS A 180 16.13 -14.17 -3.96
CA LYS A 180 15.18 -15.00 -4.67
C LYS A 180 13.81 -15.15 -3.95
N ASP A 181 13.81 -15.25 -2.63
CA ASP A 181 12.61 -15.60 -1.85
C ASP A 181 11.53 -14.50 -1.89
N ILE A 182 11.94 -13.26 -2.19
CA ILE A 182 11.02 -12.13 -2.29
C ILE A 182 10.66 -11.75 -3.73
N VAL A 183 11.05 -12.55 -4.74
CA VAL A 183 10.65 -12.32 -6.12
C VAL A 183 9.15 -12.55 -6.28
N ILE A 184 8.47 -11.60 -6.90
CA ILE A 184 7.03 -11.62 -7.18
C ILE A 184 6.74 -11.27 -8.63
N LEU A 185 5.61 -11.74 -9.15
CA LEU A 185 5.02 -11.32 -10.44
C LEU A 185 5.94 -11.53 -11.66
N GLU A 186 6.87 -12.47 -11.63
CA GLU A 186 7.79 -12.68 -12.74
C GLU A 186 7.05 -13.03 -14.03
N ASP A 187 6.11 -13.96 -13.99
CA ASP A 187 5.35 -14.40 -15.17
C ASP A 187 4.41 -13.29 -15.67
N GLU A 188 3.78 -12.58 -14.75
CA GLU A 188 2.91 -11.45 -15.05
C GLU A 188 3.69 -10.29 -15.71
N MET A 189 4.93 -10.02 -15.27
CA MET A 189 5.81 -9.02 -15.88
C MET A 189 6.31 -9.47 -17.25
N LYS A 190 6.71 -10.73 -17.40
CA LYS A 190 7.12 -11.30 -18.71
C LYS A 190 6.03 -11.19 -19.76
N ALA A 191 4.76 -11.31 -19.35
CA ALA A 191 3.63 -11.24 -20.27
C ALA A 191 3.32 -9.82 -20.77
N CYS A 192 3.96 -8.78 -20.24
CA CYS A 192 3.68 -7.38 -20.57
C CYS A 192 4.95 -6.54 -20.79
N CYS A 193 6.01 -7.13 -21.31
CA CYS A 193 7.23 -6.43 -21.71
C CYS A 193 7.92 -7.12 -22.88
N ASP A 194 8.81 -6.39 -23.55
CA ASP A 194 9.70 -6.95 -24.59
C ASP A 194 10.88 -7.67 -23.94
N ASN A 195 11.45 -7.08 -22.87
CA ASN A 195 12.54 -7.67 -22.11
C ASN A 195 12.29 -7.48 -20.60
N LEU A 196 12.49 -8.57 -19.84
CA LEU A 196 12.49 -8.56 -18.38
C LEU A 196 13.92 -8.82 -17.87
N TYR A 197 14.44 -7.87 -17.11
CA TYR A 197 15.72 -7.98 -16.41
C TYR A 197 15.47 -8.13 -14.91
N LEU A 198 15.71 -9.33 -14.40
CA LEU A 198 15.64 -9.62 -12.97
C LEU A 198 17.01 -9.45 -12.32
N THR A 199 17.07 -8.63 -11.28
CA THR A 199 18.29 -8.45 -10.48
C THR A 199 18.05 -8.81 -9.02
N THR A 200 19.05 -9.42 -8.37
CA THR A 200 19.06 -9.62 -6.92
C THR A 200 20.35 -9.09 -6.31
N ASP A 201 20.24 -8.42 -5.16
CA ASP A 201 21.39 -7.80 -4.49
C ASP A 201 22.45 -8.86 -4.13
N ASP A 202 22.00 -10.03 -3.68
CA ASP A 202 22.86 -11.15 -3.26
C ASP A 202 23.28 -12.08 -4.42
N GLY A 203 22.65 -11.98 -5.58
CA GLY A 203 22.91 -12.84 -6.74
C GLY A 203 22.25 -14.21 -6.65
N SER A 204 21.30 -14.41 -5.75
CA SER A 204 20.61 -15.71 -5.58
C SER A 204 19.66 -16.05 -6.73
N TYR A 205 19.27 -15.06 -7.54
CA TYR A 205 18.42 -15.23 -8.71
C TYR A 205 18.59 -14.08 -9.74
N GLY A 206 18.51 -14.41 -11.04
CA GLY A 206 18.72 -13.44 -12.11
C GLY A 206 20.15 -12.89 -12.14
N GLU A 207 20.31 -11.63 -12.44
CA GLU A 207 21.61 -10.95 -12.44
C GLU A 207 21.93 -10.43 -11.04
N LYS A 208 23.19 -10.58 -10.61
CA LYS A 208 23.65 -9.99 -9.34
C LYS A 208 23.89 -8.50 -9.51
N GLY A 209 23.28 -7.68 -8.65
CA GLY A 209 23.51 -6.24 -8.62
C GLY A 209 22.23 -5.43 -8.46
N PHE A 210 22.36 -4.13 -8.56
CA PHE A 210 21.26 -3.19 -8.38
C PHE A 210 20.60 -2.82 -9.71
N VAL A 211 19.33 -2.44 -9.65
CA VAL A 211 18.58 -1.95 -10.80
C VAL A 211 19.22 -0.72 -11.45
N THR A 212 19.94 0.10 -10.68
CA THR A 212 20.69 1.26 -11.13
C THR A 212 21.83 0.89 -12.08
N ASP A 213 22.58 -0.15 -11.74
CA ASP A 213 23.70 -0.64 -12.56
C ASP A 213 23.18 -1.24 -13.86
N LYS A 214 22.07 -1.98 -13.77
CA LYS A 214 21.40 -2.54 -14.94
C LYS A 214 20.86 -1.45 -15.86
N LEU A 215 20.20 -0.41 -15.33
CA LEU A 215 19.73 0.72 -16.13
C LEU A 215 20.89 1.39 -16.86
N ARG A 216 21.98 1.72 -16.16
CA ARG A 216 23.17 2.34 -16.75
C ARG A 216 23.74 1.48 -17.87
N SER A 217 23.93 0.18 -17.63
CA SER A 217 24.41 -0.77 -18.62
C SER A 217 23.53 -0.83 -19.87
N LEU A 218 22.20 -0.79 -19.72
CA LEU A 218 21.28 -0.79 -20.85
C LEU A 218 21.37 0.51 -21.67
N ILE A 219 21.47 1.67 -21.02
CA ILE A 219 21.62 2.96 -21.68
C ILE A 219 22.95 2.99 -22.45
N GLU A 220 24.06 2.59 -21.84
CA GLU A 220 25.40 2.55 -22.43
C GLU A 220 25.50 1.54 -23.59
N ALA A 221 24.68 0.48 -23.57
CA ALA A 221 24.52 -0.45 -24.68
C ALA A 221 23.70 0.10 -25.87
N GLY A 222 23.28 1.38 -25.82
CA GLY A 222 22.59 2.07 -26.89
C GLY A 222 21.06 1.95 -26.84
N ASN A 223 20.49 1.53 -25.71
CA ASN A 223 19.04 1.56 -25.54
C ASN A 223 18.57 2.99 -25.27
N ASN A 224 17.97 3.61 -26.29
CA ASN A 224 17.45 4.98 -26.17
C ASN A 224 16.00 4.92 -25.63
N TYR A 225 15.85 5.22 -24.34
CA TYR A 225 14.54 5.32 -23.68
C TYR A 225 13.96 6.73 -23.80
N ASP A 226 12.69 6.84 -24.14
CA ASP A 226 11.94 8.11 -24.11
C ASP A 226 11.39 8.39 -22.72
N LEU A 227 11.18 7.32 -21.93
CA LEU A 227 10.61 7.36 -20.60
C LEU A 227 11.25 6.30 -19.71
N VAL A 228 11.58 6.70 -18.49
CA VAL A 228 11.87 5.78 -17.38
C VAL A 228 10.82 5.99 -16.28
N ILE A 229 10.24 4.91 -15.78
CA ILE A 229 9.35 4.94 -14.61
C ILE A 229 10.07 4.17 -13.50
N ALA A 230 10.25 4.81 -12.34
CA ALA A 230 10.93 4.18 -11.20
C ALA A 230 10.04 4.17 -9.97
N ILE A 231 9.81 2.98 -9.40
CA ILE A 231 8.90 2.77 -8.27
C ILE A 231 9.53 1.81 -7.25
N GLY A 232 9.76 2.29 -6.04
CA GLY A 232 10.36 1.48 -4.98
C GLY A 232 10.91 2.33 -3.84
N PRO A 233 11.97 1.88 -3.17
CA PRO A 233 12.63 2.66 -2.11
C PRO A 233 13.03 4.05 -2.58
N VAL A 234 12.81 5.06 -1.75
CA VAL A 234 13.08 6.47 -2.11
C VAL A 234 14.52 6.69 -2.59
N ILE A 235 15.48 6.02 -1.95
CA ILE A 235 16.89 6.10 -2.37
C ILE A 235 17.11 5.52 -3.77
N MET A 236 16.43 4.44 -4.13
CA MET A 236 16.48 3.86 -5.47
C MET A 236 15.94 4.83 -6.52
N MET A 237 14.79 5.44 -6.28
CA MET A 237 14.18 6.44 -7.16
C MET A 237 15.09 7.66 -7.33
N LYS A 238 15.70 8.14 -6.24
CA LYS A 238 16.71 9.24 -6.27
C LYS A 238 17.87 8.90 -7.20
N LEU A 239 18.48 7.72 -7.03
CA LEU A 239 19.64 7.32 -7.84
C LEU A 239 19.27 7.13 -9.32
N ILE A 240 18.10 6.55 -9.61
CA ILE A 240 17.60 6.41 -10.99
C ILE A 240 17.39 7.79 -11.62
N ALA A 241 16.76 8.73 -10.90
CA ALA A 241 16.55 10.09 -11.38
C ALA A 241 17.87 10.81 -11.66
N GLN A 242 18.91 10.59 -10.83
CA GLN A 242 20.25 11.14 -11.08
C GLN A 242 20.86 10.56 -12.36
N ILE A 243 20.81 9.23 -12.56
CA ILE A 243 21.33 8.58 -13.77
C ILE A 243 20.60 9.12 -15.00
N THR A 244 19.27 9.09 -15.02
CA THR A 244 18.49 9.50 -16.20
C THR A 244 18.65 10.98 -16.52
N LYS A 245 18.94 11.83 -15.54
CA LYS A 245 19.27 13.25 -15.72
C LYS A 245 20.56 13.43 -16.53
N GLU A 246 21.59 12.59 -16.29
CA GLU A 246 22.86 12.61 -17.05
C GLU A 246 22.62 12.36 -18.56
N TYR A 247 21.62 11.52 -18.88
CA TYR A 247 21.27 11.15 -20.24
C TYR A 247 20.07 11.91 -20.81
N ASN A 248 19.54 12.89 -20.08
CA ASN A 248 18.36 13.68 -20.45
C ASN A 248 17.14 12.82 -20.82
N ILE A 249 16.88 11.76 -20.05
CA ILE A 249 15.74 10.85 -20.24
C ILE A 249 14.62 11.26 -19.28
N LYS A 250 13.41 11.52 -19.78
CA LYS A 250 12.25 11.81 -18.92
C LYS A 250 12.02 10.69 -17.91
N THR A 251 11.84 11.06 -16.64
CA THR A 251 11.75 10.09 -15.56
C THR A 251 10.58 10.39 -14.65
N LEU A 252 9.67 9.44 -14.54
CA LEU A 252 8.56 9.49 -13.58
C LEU A 252 8.90 8.64 -12.35
N VAL A 253 8.63 9.18 -11.16
CA VAL A 253 8.78 8.47 -9.89
C VAL A 253 7.46 8.47 -9.14
N SER A 254 7.04 7.33 -8.62
CA SER A 254 5.83 7.22 -7.81
C SER A 254 6.17 7.39 -6.33
N LEU A 255 5.80 8.53 -5.76
CA LEU A 255 6.13 8.89 -4.40
C LEU A 255 5.17 8.28 -3.38
N ASN A 256 5.71 7.88 -2.24
CA ASN A 256 5.02 7.20 -1.16
C ASN A 256 5.05 7.97 0.18
N PRO A 257 4.67 9.26 0.24
CA PRO A 257 4.50 9.95 1.50
C PRO A 257 3.31 9.39 2.27
N ILE A 258 3.24 9.68 3.57
CA ILE A 258 2.08 9.34 4.40
C ILE A 258 0.84 10.02 3.84
N MET A 259 -0.21 9.26 3.56
CA MET A 259 -1.51 9.75 3.07
C MET A 259 -2.62 9.29 4.01
N ILE A 260 -3.52 10.22 4.37
CA ILE A 260 -4.62 9.95 5.32
C ILE A 260 -5.98 10.12 4.64
N ASP A 261 -6.29 11.32 4.12
CA ASP A 261 -7.61 11.56 3.51
C ASP A 261 -7.68 11.29 2.00
N GLY A 262 -6.59 11.51 1.28
CA GLY A 262 -6.52 11.28 -0.18
C GLY A 262 -7.12 12.39 -1.05
N THR A 263 -7.59 13.50 -0.46
CA THR A 263 -8.31 14.59 -1.17
C THR A 263 -7.57 15.93 -1.17
N GLY A 264 -6.35 15.96 -0.60
CA GLY A 264 -5.52 17.18 -0.52
C GLY A 264 -5.84 18.08 0.67
N MET A 265 -6.81 17.73 1.52
CA MET A 265 -7.24 18.59 2.62
C MET A 265 -6.32 18.52 3.84
N CYS A 266 -5.90 17.34 4.25
CA CYS A 266 -5.12 17.15 5.50
C CYS A 266 -3.67 17.62 5.38
N GLY A 267 -3.11 17.71 4.16
CA GLY A 267 -1.73 18.11 3.90
C GLY A 267 -0.68 17.10 4.39
N GLY A 268 -1.05 15.89 4.80
CA GLY A 268 -0.13 14.84 5.26
C GLY A 268 0.85 14.41 4.18
N CYS A 269 0.40 14.32 2.94
CA CYS A 269 1.15 13.84 1.78
C CYS A 269 1.97 14.93 1.04
N ARG A 270 2.36 16.01 1.74
CA ARG A 270 3.18 17.07 1.12
C ARG A 270 4.52 16.54 0.65
N VAL A 271 4.86 16.88 -0.58
CA VAL A 271 6.16 16.67 -1.21
C VAL A 271 6.65 17.98 -1.81
N GLU A 272 7.94 18.10 -2.02
CA GLU A 272 8.54 19.27 -2.68
C GLU A 272 8.99 18.84 -4.08
N VAL A 273 8.42 19.49 -5.10
CA VAL A 273 8.69 19.24 -6.52
C VAL A 273 8.81 20.59 -7.22
N ASP A 274 9.88 20.80 -7.95
CA ASP A 274 10.20 22.09 -8.60
C ASP A 274 10.15 23.27 -7.61
N ASN A 275 10.74 23.08 -6.43
CA ASN A 275 10.73 24.05 -5.32
C ASN A 275 9.33 24.50 -4.87
N GLN A 276 8.30 23.74 -5.20
CA GLN A 276 6.92 23.98 -4.81
C GLN A 276 6.38 22.84 -3.96
N VAL A 277 5.51 23.19 -3.00
CA VAL A 277 4.78 22.19 -2.23
C VAL A 277 3.66 21.62 -3.09
N LYS A 278 3.66 20.31 -3.28
CA LYS A 278 2.60 19.54 -3.94
C LYS A 278 1.99 18.54 -2.95
N PHE A 279 0.78 18.09 -3.24
CA PHE A 279 0.10 17.06 -2.47
C PHE A 279 0.04 15.77 -3.29
N ALA A 280 0.83 14.76 -2.91
CA ALA A 280 0.96 13.54 -3.70
C ALA A 280 -0.39 12.83 -3.95
N CYS A 281 -1.37 13.00 -3.07
CA CYS A 281 -2.68 12.37 -3.25
C CYS A 281 -3.57 13.01 -4.33
N VAL A 282 -3.30 14.25 -4.75
CA VAL A 282 -4.10 14.96 -5.76
C VAL A 282 -3.28 15.49 -6.93
N ASP A 283 -2.00 15.85 -6.70
CA ASP A 283 -1.09 16.32 -7.74
C ASP A 283 -0.28 15.19 -8.37
N GLY A 284 -0.13 14.05 -7.66
CA GLY A 284 0.60 12.84 -8.03
C GLY A 284 -0.30 11.60 -8.02
N PRO A 285 0.21 10.43 -7.61
CA PRO A 285 1.45 10.17 -6.88
C PRO A 285 2.74 10.21 -7.72
N GLU A 286 2.62 10.24 -9.05
CA GLU A 286 3.76 10.29 -9.95
C GLU A 286 4.18 11.74 -10.24
N PHE A 287 5.50 11.96 -10.21
CA PHE A 287 6.12 13.26 -10.48
C PHE A 287 7.38 13.10 -11.33
N ASP A 288 7.82 14.20 -11.96
CA ASP A 288 9.12 14.22 -12.62
C ASP A 288 10.23 14.02 -11.58
N GLY A 289 10.95 12.91 -11.69
CA GLY A 289 12.02 12.54 -10.76
C GLY A 289 13.17 13.54 -10.70
N HIS A 290 13.36 14.34 -11.76
CA HIS A 290 14.41 15.34 -11.82
C HIS A 290 14.09 16.58 -10.97
N GLU A 291 12.82 16.79 -10.63
CA GLU A 291 12.32 17.95 -9.89
C GLU A 291 11.99 17.64 -8.42
N VAL A 292 12.03 16.36 -8.03
CA VAL A 292 11.67 15.93 -6.66
C VAL A 292 12.81 16.22 -5.67
N ASN A 293 12.49 16.85 -4.55
CA ASN A 293 13.38 16.94 -3.39
C ASN A 293 13.29 15.66 -2.55
N PHE A 294 14.10 14.66 -2.92
CA PHE A 294 14.13 13.36 -2.25
C PHE A 294 14.61 13.44 -0.80
N ASP A 295 15.45 14.41 -0.44
CA ASP A 295 15.98 14.52 0.93
C ASP A 295 14.89 14.96 1.89
N VAL A 296 14.05 15.91 1.50
CA VAL A 296 12.84 16.30 2.25
C VAL A 296 11.88 15.12 2.36
N LEU A 297 11.65 14.38 1.29
CA LEU A 297 10.76 13.19 1.30
C LEU A 297 11.29 12.12 2.27
N MET A 298 12.58 11.78 2.23
CA MET A 298 13.20 10.80 3.13
C MET A 298 13.09 11.23 4.60
N SER A 299 13.35 12.50 4.89
CA SER A 299 13.22 13.06 6.24
C SER A 299 11.78 12.93 6.76
N ARG A 300 10.80 13.30 5.95
CA ARG A 300 9.37 13.18 6.31
C ARG A 300 8.93 11.74 6.53
N ASN A 301 9.33 10.82 5.66
CA ASN A 301 8.98 9.40 5.77
C ASN A 301 9.65 8.71 6.98
N SER A 302 10.67 9.31 7.58
CA SER A 302 11.32 8.75 8.77
C SER A 302 10.63 9.14 10.09
N PHE A 303 9.73 10.13 10.07
CA PHE A 303 9.20 10.78 11.28
C PHE A 303 8.47 9.84 12.25
N TYR A 304 7.70 8.89 11.73
CA TYR A 304 6.92 7.96 12.55
C TYR A 304 7.48 6.53 12.62
N LYS A 305 8.64 6.27 11.99
CA LYS A 305 9.20 4.90 11.87
C LYS A 305 9.37 4.15 13.19
N SER A 306 9.74 4.84 14.28
CA SER A 306 9.89 4.19 15.59
C SER A 306 8.55 3.71 16.13
N THR A 307 7.53 4.57 16.11
CA THR A 307 6.19 4.27 16.57
C THR A 307 5.51 3.19 15.72
N GLU A 308 5.71 3.23 14.40
CA GLU A 308 5.19 2.22 13.47
C GLU A 308 5.80 0.83 13.76
N ARG A 309 7.10 0.77 14.01
CA ARG A 309 7.78 -0.50 14.36
C ARG A 309 7.31 -1.08 15.69
N GLU A 310 7.13 -0.24 16.69
CA GLU A 310 6.63 -0.66 18.00
C GLU A 310 5.22 -1.23 17.89
N ARG A 311 4.31 -0.55 17.19
CA ARG A 311 2.95 -1.01 16.96
C ARG A 311 2.88 -2.32 16.15
N ASP A 312 3.68 -2.45 15.09
CA ASP A 312 3.76 -3.67 14.29
C ASP A 312 4.23 -4.85 15.15
N HIS A 313 5.27 -4.63 15.98
CA HIS A 313 5.77 -5.65 16.90
C HIS A 313 4.69 -6.09 17.88
N ASP A 314 4.04 -5.17 18.56
CA ASP A 314 3.01 -5.47 19.54
C ASP A 314 1.80 -6.19 18.92
N CYS A 315 1.39 -5.78 17.74
CA CYS A 315 0.31 -6.41 16.99
C CYS A 315 0.65 -7.87 16.65
N ARG A 316 1.85 -8.15 16.16
CA ARG A 316 2.30 -9.52 15.82
C ARG A 316 2.36 -10.40 17.06
N MET A 317 2.93 -9.92 18.16
CA MET A 317 2.99 -10.66 19.43
C MET A 317 1.59 -11.00 19.96
N GLN A 318 0.64 -10.06 19.90
CA GLN A 318 -0.74 -10.31 20.32
C GLN A 318 -1.44 -11.37 19.44
N ASN A 319 -1.21 -11.35 18.14
CA ASN A 319 -1.80 -12.34 17.23
C ASN A 319 -1.20 -13.73 17.42
N GLU A 320 0.11 -13.82 17.66
CA GLU A 320 0.77 -15.10 18.00
C GLU A 320 0.24 -15.67 19.31
N ALA A 321 0.08 -14.85 20.35
CA ALA A 321 -0.48 -15.28 21.62
C ALA A 321 -1.92 -15.81 21.47
N LYS A 322 -2.78 -15.12 20.71
CA LYS A 322 -4.14 -15.59 20.41
C LYS A 322 -4.16 -16.90 19.63
N ALA A 323 -3.25 -17.08 18.68
CA ALA A 323 -3.14 -18.32 17.92
C ALA A 323 -2.75 -19.50 18.81
N LEU A 324 -1.81 -19.30 19.74
CA LEU A 324 -1.40 -20.31 20.72
C LEU A 324 -2.53 -20.67 21.70
N GLU A 325 -3.29 -19.68 22.20
CA GLU A 325 -4.46 -19.92 23.05
C GLU A 325 -5.54 -20.74 22.31
N THR A 326 -5.79 -20.43 21.04
CA THR A 326 -6.76 -21.16 20.21
C THR A 326 -6.32 -22.60 19.97
N ALA A 327 -5.04 -22.83 19.70
CA ALA A 327 -4.47 -24.16 19.50
C ALA A 327 -4.47 -24.99 20.79
N ALA A 328 -4.34 -24.38 21.96
CA ALA A 328 -4.37 -25.05 23.26
C ALA A 328 -5.80 -25.46 23.69
N THR A 329 -6.84 -24.88 23.06
CA THR A 329 -8.25 -25.13 23.37
C THR A 329 -8.92 -26.11 22.41
N MET A 330 -8.24 -26.53 21.34
CA MET A 330 -8.62 -27.60 20.42
C MET A 330 -8.02 -28.94 20.82
#